data_1be9a94b673ab376c00e8cf84e0fbae6
#
_entry.id   1be9a94b673ab376c00e8cf84e0fbae6
#
_cell.length_a   1.000
_cell.length_b   1.000
_cell.length_c   1.000
_cell.angle_alpha   90.00
_cell.angle_beta   90.00
_cell.angle_gamma   90.00
#
_symmetry.space_group_name_H-M   'P 1'
#
loop_
_entity.id
_entity.type
_entity.pdbx_description
1 polymer ?
#
loop_
_entity_poly.entity_id
_entity_poly.type
_entity_poly.pdbx_seq_one_letter_code
_entity_poly.pdbx_strand_id
1 'polypeptide(L)'
;MANQQIVKSILVKTKVEDAFNLWANFENFPHFMKYIKSVIKTGEGPSEWVVEGPLGKDVTWQAQTTLLEPNKRIGWNTTDGQVKTSGQVTFNALPHQETEVTVTMHYQVPAGKAGEVVAALFSDPEKRLEQDLKNFKAYAEGMYERIQSRAR
;
A
#
# COMPACT_ATOMS: atom_id res chain seq x y z
N MET A 1 20.19 3.45 13.43
CA MET A 1 18.79 3.03 13.30
C MET A 1 18.72 1.73 12.52
N ALA A 2 17.95 0.79 13.03
CA ALA A 2 17.80 -0.48 12.34
C ALA A 2 16.79 -0.34 11.19
N ASN A 3 17.15 -0.84 10.01
CA ASN A 3 16.23 -1.01 8.92
C ASN A 3 15.38 -2.23 9.21
N GLN A 4 14.07 -2.09 9.09
CA GLN A 4 13.13 -3.19 9.26
C GLN A 4 12.59 -3.60 7.91
N GLN A 5 12.38 -4.89 7.71
CA GLN A 5 11.80 -5.44 6.50
C GLN A 5 10.61 -6.30 6.83
N ILE A 6 9.54 -6.14 6.08
CA ILE A 6 8.33 -6.94 6.20
C ILE A 6 7.99 -7.49 4.82
N VAL A 7 7.66 -8.78 4.75
CA VAL A 7 7.18 -9.43 3.52
C VAL A 7 5.86 -10.13 3.86
N LYS A 8 4.80 -9.78 3.15
CA LYS A 8 3.49 -10.39 3.32
C LYS A 8 2.86 -10.63 1.96
N SER A 9 2.11 -11.72 1.86
CA SER A 9 1.43 -12.10 0.63
C SER A 9 -0.03 -12.41 0.90
N ILE A 10 -0.86 -12.24 -0.13
CA ILE A 10 -2.26 -12.62 -0.07
C ILE A 10 -2.71 -13.10 -1.45
N LEU A 11 -3.62 -14.07 -1.44
CA LEU A 11 -4.26 -14.56 -2.67
C LEU A 11 -5.57 -13.82 -2.88
N VAL A 12 -5.73 -13.25 -4.07
CA VAL A 12 -6.92 -12.46 -4.43
C VAL A 12 -7.58 -13.11 -5.63
N LYS A 13 -8.90 -13.34 -5.54
CA LYS A 13 -9.69 -13.92 -6.64
C LYS A 13 -10.09 -12.83 -7.64
N THR A 14 -9.07 -12.29 -8.31
CA THR A 14 -9.21 -11.17 -9.23
C THR A 14 -8.12 -11.32 -10.27
N LYS A 15 -8.42 -10.96 -11.52
CA LYS A 15 -7.44 -11.00 -12.61
C LYS A 15 -6.26 -10.09 -12.28
N VAL A 16 -5.06 -10.46 -12.75
CA VAL A 16 -3.86 -9.70 -12.47
C VAL A 16 -3.96 -8.25 -12.97
N GLU A 17 -4.58 -8.01 -14.12
CA GLU A 17 -4.77 -6.66 -14.65
C GLU A 17 -5.59 -5.80 -13.70
N ASP A 18 -6.68 -6.37 -13.17
CA ASP A 18 -7.59 -5.64 -12.29
C ASP A 18 -6.93 -5.40 -10.93
N ALA A 19 -6.26 -6.40 -10.38
CA ALA A 19 -5.55 -6.26 -9.11
C ALA A 19 -4.46 -5.20 -9.22
N PHE A 20 -3.69 -5.23 -10.30
CA PHE A 20 -2.64 -4.25 -10.55
C PHE A 20 -3.20 -2.84 -10.68
N ASN A 21 -4.27 -2.67 -11.47
CA ASN A 21 -4.85 -1.34 -11.71
C ASN A 21 -5.43 -0.74 -10.43
N LEU A 22 -6.05 -1.55 -9.57
CA LEU A 22 -6.57 -1.09 -8.29
C LEU A 22 -5.45 -0.60 -7.38
N TRP A 23 -4.33 -1.31 -7.36
CA TRP A 23 -3.18 -0.92 -6.55
C TRP A 23 -2.42 0.26 -7.14
N ALA A 24 -2.26 0.29 -8.45
CA ALA A 24 -1.51 1.35 -9.13
C ALA A 24 -2.16 2.72 -8.98
N ASN A 25 -3.47 2.77 -8.79
CA ASN A 25 -4.16 4.02 -8.48
C ASN A 25 -4.12 4.23 -6.97
N PHE A 26 -3.05 4.86 -6.49
CA PHE A 26 -2.79 5.07 -5.06
C PHE A 26 -3.89 5.86 -4.36
N GLU A 27 -4.67 6.63 -5.09
CA GLU A 27 -5.80 7.37 -4.54
C GLU A 27 -6.92 6.46 -4.04
N ASN A 28 -6.89 5.17 -4.41
CA ASN A 28 -7.80 4.16 -3.86
C ASN A 28 -7.42 3.70 -2.45
N PHE A 29 -6.19 3.96 -2.00
CA PHE A 29 -5.69 3.40 -0.75
C PHE A 29 -6.56 3.68 0.47
N PRO A 30 -7.17 4.85 0.64
CA PRO A 30 -8.05 5.07 1.79
C PRO A 30 -9.25 4.11 1.86
N HIS A 31 -9.61 3.49 0.74
CA HIS A 31 -10.73 2.54 0.70
C HIS A 31 -10.41 1.20 1.38
N PHE A 32 -9.14 0.85 1.50
CA PHE A 32 -8.74 -0.42 2.12
C PHE A 32 -7.61 -0.30 3.13
N MET A 33 -6.92 0.82 3.20
CA MET A 33 -5.89 1.08 4.20
C MET A 33 -6.44 2.06 5.23
N LYS A 34 -6.87 1.52 6.35
CA LYS A 34 -7.64 2.22 7.37
C LYS A 34 -7.01 3.52 7.87
N TYR A 35 -5.69 3.55 7.99
CA TYR A 35 -4.98 4.69 8.57
C TYR A 35 -4.57 5.75 7.54
N ILE A 36 -4.71 5.46 6.26
CA ILE A 36 -4.39 6.42 5.21
C ILE A 36 -5.61 7.28 4.94
N LYS A 37 -5.50 8.58 5.20
CA LYS A 37 -6.57 9.53 4.97
C LYS A 37 -6.68 9.93 3.52
N SER A 38 -5.53 10.23 2.89
CA SER A 38 -5.51 10.63 1.49
C SER A 38 -4.16 10.34 0.85
N VAL A 39 -4.20 10.09 -0.45
CA VAL A 39 -3.03 10.02 -1.30
C VAL A 39 -3.36 10.87 -2.52
N ILE A 40 -2.55 11.88 -2.77
CA ILE A 40 -2.76 12.80 -3.89
C ILE A 40 -1.53 12.77 -4.78
N LYS A 41 -1.74 12.47 -6.06
CA LYS A 41 -0.66 12.52 -7.04
C LYS A 41 -0.33 13.98 -7.33
N THR A 42 0.94 14.35 -7.16
CA THR A 42 1.42 15.71 -7.39
C THR A 42 2.16 15.84 -8.72
N GLY A 43 2.26 14.74 -9.47
CA GLY A 43 2.92 14.68 -10.77
C GLY A 43 2.83 13.27 -11.33
N GLU A 44 3.62 12.95 -12.34
CA GLU A 44 3.59 11.61 -12.96
C GLU A 44 4.21 10.51 -12.11
N GLY A 45 5.04 10.85 -11.13
CA GLY A 45 5.66 9.88 -10.22
C GLY A 45 5.47 10.23 -8.76
N PRO A 46 5.50 11.51 -8.39
CA PRO A 46 5.40 11.91 -6.97
C PRO A 46 3.96 11.90 -6.46
N SER A 47 3.83 11.66 -5.16
CA SER A 47 2.54 11.67 -4.46
C SER A 47 2.73 12.16 -3.03
N GLU A 48 1.65 12.76 -2.49
CA GLU A 48 1.61 13.20 -1.10
C GLU A 48 0.67 12.29 -0.31
N TRP A 49 1.15 11.82 0.82
CA TRP A 49 0.43 10.88 1.68
C TRP A 49 0.11 11.52 3.02
N VAL A 50 -1.13 11.37 3.46
CA VAL A 50 -1.56 11.81 4.78
C VAL A 50 -2.10 10.61 5.52
N VAL A 51 -1.51 10.32 6.68
CA VAL A 51 -1.87 9.18 7.52
C VAL A 51 -2.32 9.68 8.88
N GLU A 52 -3.38 9.09 9.41
CA GLU A 52 -3.88 9.41 10.74
C GLU A 52 -2.90 8.88 11.80
N GLY A 53 -2.33 9.80 12.55
CA GLY A 53 -1.46 9.48 13.66
C GLY A 53 -2.19 9.45 14.99
N PRO A 54 -1.46 9.14 16.09
CA PRO A 54 -2.06 9.12 17.42
C PRO A 54 -2.55 10.49 17.86
N LEU A 55 -3.61 10.51 18.66
CA LEU A 55 -4.22 11.73 19.21
C LEU A 55 -4.71 12.70 18.14
N GLY A 56 -5.08 12.18 16.97
CA GLY A 56 -5.60 12.99 15.87
C GLY A 56 -4.55 13.82 15.14
N LYS A 57 -3.28 13.57 15.38
CA LYS A 57 -2.18 14.27 14.69
C LYS A 57 -1.83 13.55 13.42
N ASP A 58 -2.09 14.19 12.29
CA ASP A 58 -1.78 13.61 10.98
C ASP A 58 -0.27 13.64 10.72
N VAL A 59 0.21 12.60 10.04
CA VAL A 59 1.59 12.51 9.57
C VAL A 59 1.55 12.57 8.05
N THR A 60 2.37 13.44 7.47
CA THR A 60 2.41 13.66 6.03
C THR A 60 3.80 13.35 5.50
N TRP A 61 3.86 12.70 4.34
CA TRP A 61 5.13 12.50 3.64
C TRP A 61 4.93 12.53 2.15
N GLN A 62 6.04 12.67 1.43
CA GLN A 62 6.09 12.63 -0.02
C GLN A 62 6.72 11.32 -0.46
N ALA A 63 6.23 10.74 -1.52
CA ALA A 63 6.75 9.51 -2.08
C ALA A 63 6.90 9.61 -3.58
N GLN A 64 7.77 8.77 -4.12
CA GLN A 64 8.05 8.68 -5.56
C GLN A 64 7.84 7.23 -5.99
N THR A 65 7.13 7.02 -7.09
CA THR A 65 7.06 5.72 -7.74
C THR A 65 8.40 5.46 -8.41
N THR A 66 9.08 4.40 -8.01
CA THR A 66 10.41 4.06 -8.52
C THR A 66 10.37 3.02 -9.62
N LEU A 67 9.28 2.25 -9.69
CA LEU A 67 9.14 1.15 -10.65
C LEU A 67 7.67 0.96 -10.93
N LEU A 68 7.31 0.86 -12.21
CA LEU A 68 5.94 0.60 -12.62
C LEU A 68 5.98 -0.34 -13.82
N GLU A 69 5.86 -1.64 -13.55
CA GLU A 69 5.79 -2.66 -14.59
C GLU A 69 4.36 -3.20 -14.63
N PRO A 70 3.60 -2.89 -15.68
CA PRO A 70 2.19 -3.29 -15.77
C PRO A 70 1.98 -4.78 -15.50
N ASN A 71 1.04 -5.08 -14.61
CA ASN A 71 0.64 -6.43 -14.21
C ASN A 71 1.75 -7.26 -13.54
N LYS A 72 2.86 -6.62 -13.15
CA LYS A 72 4.01 -7.31 -12.54
C LYS A 72 4.42 -6.71 -11.21
N ARG A 73 4.79 -5.44 -11.18
CA ARG A 73 5.26 -4.82 -9.92
C ARG A 73 5.18 -3.31 -9.92
N ILE A 74 5.10 -2.79 -8.71
CA ILE A 74 5.12 -1.37 -8.42
C ILE A 74 6.12 -1.15 -7.30
N GLY A 75 7.05 -0.21 -7.48
CA GLY A 75 8.00 0.16 -6.44
C GLY A 75 7.79 1.60 -5.99
N TRP A 76 8.14 1.88 -4.75
CA TRP A 76 8.04 3.23 -4.20
C TRP A 76 9.17 3.55 -3.24
N ASN A 77 9.38 4.85 -3.01
CA ASN A 77 10.36 5.35 -2.06
C ASN A 77 9.90 6.69 -1.52
N THR A 78 10.01 6.91 -0.23
CA THR A 78 9.72 8.22 0.35
C THR A 78 10.84 9.19 -0.03
N THR A 79 10.46 10.41 -0.38
CA THR A 79 11.41 11.46 -0.79
C THR A 79 11.50 12.58 0.22
N ASP A 80 10.47 12.77 1.05
CA ASP A 80 10.44 13.82 2.06
C ASP A 80 9.44 13.46 3.15
N GLY A 81 9.66 13.96 4.36
CA GLY A 81 8.81 13.74 5.51
C GLY A 81 9.49 12.95 6.60
N GLN A 82 8.77 12.72 7.69
CA GLN A 82 9.28 12.03 8.87
C GLN A 82 9.31 10.51 8.72
N VAL A 83 8.52 9.99 7.81
CA VAL A 83 8.44 8.55 7.55
C VAL A 83 9.36 8.19 6.41
N LYS A 84 10.19 7.18 6.61
CA LYS A 84 11.07 6.66 5.56
C LYS A 84 10.68 5.22 5.26
N THR A 85 10.00 5.04 4.13
CA THR A 85 9.63 3.71 3.65
C THR A 85 10.04 3.55 2.20
N SER A 86 10.29 2.33 1.81
CA SER A 86 10.50 1.96 0.42
C SER A 86 10.05 0.52 0.26
N GLY A 87 9.82 0.11 -0.96
CA GLY A 87 9.46 -1.28 -1.20
C GLY A 87 8.87 -1.49 -2.56
N GLN A 88 8.27 -2.66 -2.68
CA GLN A 88 7.58 -3.03 -3.92
C GLN A 88 6.42 -3.96 -3.63
N VAL A 89 5.48 -3.95 -4.56
CA VAL A 89 4.37 -4.89 -4.60
C VAL A 89 4.52 -5.68 -5.88
N THR A 90 4.51 -7.02 -5.78
CA THR A 90 4.57 -7.90 -6.94
C THR A 90 3.23 -8.58 -7.13
N PHE A 91 2.87 -8.80 -8.40
CA PHE A 91 1.62 -9.42 -8.79
C PHE A 91 1.94 -10.64 -9.62
N ASN A 92 1.52 -11.80 -9.14
CA ASN A 92 1.76 -13.08 -9.81
C ASN A 92 0.44 -13.68 -10.25
N ALA A 93 0.23 -13.75 -11.58
CA ALA A 93 -0.99 -14.32 -12.13
C ALA A 93 -1.01 -15.83 -11.90
N LEU A 94 -2.10 -16.32 -11.34
CA LEU A 94 -2.31 -17.75 -11.08
C LEU A 94 -3.48 -18.26 -11.95
N PRO A 95 -3.64 -19.60 -12.05
CA PRO A 95 -4.79 -20.18 -12.76
C PRO A 95 -6.11 -19.71 -12.16
N HIS A 96 -7.17 -19.81 -12.96
CA HIS A 96 -8.55 -19.51 -12.54
C HIS A 96 -8.78 -18.05 -12.17
N GLN A 97 -8.04 -17.13 -12.83
CA GLN A 97 -8.20 -15.69 -12.63
C GLN A 97 -7.92 -15.27 -11.17
N GLU A 98 -6.89 -15.86 -10.60
CA GLU A 98 -6.41 -15.49 -9.27
C GLU A 98 -5.07 -14.78 -9.38
N THR A 99 -4.74 -13.99 -8.38
CA THR A 99 -3.49 -13.24 -8.32
C THR A 99 -2.89 -13.35 -6.92
N GLU A 100 -1.62 -13.67 -6.86
CA GLU A 100 -0.86 -13.57 -5.60
C GLU A 100 -0.24 -12.17 -5.53
N VAL A 101 -0.58 -11.44 -4.49
CA VAL A 101 -0.04 -10.10 -4.24
C VAL A 101 0.94 -10.18 -3.10
N THR A 102 2.18 -9.77 -3.33
CA THR A 102 3.24 -9.81 -2.32
C THR A 102 3.78 -8.40 -2.11
N VAL A 103 3.75 -7.93 -0.87
CA VAL A 103 4.31 -6.64 -0.49
C VAL A 103 5.61 -6.87 0.26
N THR A 104 6.68 -6.24 -0.22
CA THR A 104 7.96 -6.18 0.48
C THR A 104 8.19 -4.73 0.86
N MET A 105 8.24 -4.46 2.17
CA MET A 105 8.36 -3.08 2.67
C MET A 105 9.56 -2.96 3.58
N HIS A 106 10.35 -1.91 3.36
CA HIS A 106 11.44 -1.51 4.24
C HIS A 106 11.05 -0.21 4.92
N TYR A 107 11.33 -0.08 6.20
CA TYR A 107 11.04 1.16 6.92
C TYR A 107 12.09 1.43 7.97
N GLN A 108 12.23 2.72 8.30
CA GLN A 108 13.11 3.20 9.35
C GLN A 108 12.32 4.07 10.31
N VAL A 109 12.56 3.87 11.61
CA VAL A 109 11.94 4.70 12.65
C VAL A 109 12.96 5.78 13.03
N PRO A 110 12.64 7.06 12.83
CA PRO A 110 13.55 8.14 13.22
C PRO A 110 13.66 8.24 14.74
N ALA A 111 14.76 8.85 15.22
CA ALA A 111 14.97 9.08 16.63
C ALA A 111 14.26 10.37 17.09
N GLY A 112 14.08 10.53 18.40
CA GLY A 112 13.52 11.74 19.00
C GLY A 112 12.02 11.77 19.08
N LYS A 113 11.43 12.94 19.32
CA LYS A 113 9.99 13.10 19.50
C LYS A 113 9.21 12.76 18.22
N ALA A 114 9.76 13.12 17.06
CA ALA A 114 9.18 12.73 15.78
C ALA A 114 9.16 11.21 15.65
N GLY A 115 10.18 10.54 16.17
CA GLY A 115 10.27 9.08 16.18
C GLY A 115 9.20 8.41 17.01
N GLU A 116 8.75 9.05 18.10
CA GLU A 116 7.69 8.49 18.93
C GLU A 116 6.36 8.43 18.17
N VAL A 117 6.04 9.45 17.40
CA VAL A 117 4.82 9.48 16.58
C VAL A 117 4.90 8.43 15.47
N VAL A 118 6.03 8.36 14.78
CA VAL A 118 6.25 7.38 13.72
C VAL A 118 6.25 5.96 14.28
N ALA A 119 6.90 5.75 15.44
CA ALA A 119 6.92 4.45 16.11
C ALA A 119 5.51 3.98 16.46
N ALA A 120 4.63 4.90 16.86
CA ALA A 120 3.23 4.55 17.15
C ALA A 120 2.49 4.10 15.89
N LEU A 121 2.80 4.69 14.73
CA LEU A 121 2.25 4.26 13.45
C LEU A 121 2.71 2.87 13.06
N PHE A 122 3.95 2.51 13.43
CA PHE A 122 4.55 1.21 13.13
C PHE A 122 4.66 0.31 14.36
N SER A 123 3.77 0.48 15.35
CA SER A 123 3.82 -0.32 16.57
C SER A 123 3.61 -1.81 16.32
N ASP A 124 2.86 -2.16 15.27
CA ASP A 124 2.66 -3.53 14.83
C ASP A 124 2.52 -3.55 13.32
N PRO A 125 3.62 -3.27 12.59
CA PRO A 125 3.55 -3.08 11.14
C PRO A 125 3.15 -4.35 10.38
N GLU A 126 3.55 -5.52 10.87
CA GLU A 126 3.18 -6.78 10.23
C GLU A 126 1.68 -7.01 10.29
N LYS A 127 1.08 -6.80 11.45
CA LYS A 127 -0.36 -6.97 11.65
C LYS A 127 -1.16 -5.95 10.84
N ARG A 128 -0.68 -4.70 10.78
CA ARG A 128 -1.31 -3.66 9.97
C ARG A 128 -1.28 -4.03 8.48
N LEU A 129 -0.14 -4.49 8.01
CA LEU A 129 0.00 -4.86 6.60
C LEU A 129 -0.88 -6.07 6.29
N GLU A 130 -0.94 -7.07 7.18
CA GLU A 130 -1.85 -8.21 7.02
C GLU A 130 -3.30 -7.74 6.90
N GLN A 131 -3.71 -6.82 7.76
CA GLN A 131 -5.07 -6.30 7.73
C GLN A 131 -5.35 -5.51 6.46
N ASP A 132 -4.39 -4.69 6.03
CA ASP A 132 -4.51 -3.92 4.79
C ASP A 132 -4.64 -4.84 3.58
N LEU A 133 -3.88 -5.93 3.55
CA LEU A 133 -3.97 -6.91 2.46
C LEU A 133 -5.33 -7.63 2.48
N LYS A 134 -5.85 -7.99 3.65
CA LYS A 134 -7.18 -8.57 3.76
C LYS A 134 -8.26 -7.61 3.28
N ASN A 135 -8.12 -6.34 3.61
CA ASN A 135 -9.03 -5.30 3.15
C ASN A 135 -8.92 -5.10 1.64
N PHE A 136 -7.70 -5.12 1.10
CA PHE A 136 -7.48 -5.05 -0.34
C PHE A 136 -8.15 -6.23 -1.06
N LYS A 137 -7.98 -7.44 -0.52
CA LYS A 137 -8.63 -8.63 -1.06
C LYS A 137 -10.14 -8.44 -1.15
N ALA A 138 -10.76 -8.01 -0.07
CA ALA A 138 -12.21 -7.78 -0.04
C ALA A 138 -12.62 -6.71 -1.05
N TYR A 139 -11.86 -5.63 -1.14
CA TYR A 139 -12.12 -4.53 -2.06
C TYR A 139 -12.01 -4.99 -3.52
N ALA A 140 -10.93 -5.68 -3.85
CA ALA A 140 -10.68 -6.15 -5.21
C ALA A 140 -11.70 -7.20 -5.65
N GLU A 141 -12.04 -8.13 -4.76
CA GLU A 141 -13.02 -9.18 -5.07
C GLU A 141 -14.42 -8.61 -5.19
N GLY A 142 -14.76 -7.59 -4.41
CA GLY A 142 -16.03 -6.88 -4.54
C GLY A 142 -16.15 -6.16 -5.86
N MET A 143 -15.09 -5.50 -6.32
CA MET A 143 -15.07 -4.87 -7.63
C MET A 143 -15.18 -5.89 -8.75
N TYR A 144 -14.47 -7.02 -8.64
CA TYR A 144 -14.51 -8.09 -9.62
C TYR A 144 -15.93 -8.65 -9.75
N GLU A 145 -16.60 -8.92 -8.64
CA GLU A 145 -17.98 -9.42 -8.63
C GLU A 145 -18.95 -8.44 -9.31
N ARG A 146 -18.78 -7.14 -9.08
CA ARG A 146 -19.62 -6.12 -9.72
C ARG A 146 -19.42 -6.10 -11.22
N ILE A 147 -18.18 -6.23 -11.69
CA ILE A 147 -17.87 -6.29 -13.12
C ILE A 147 -18.51 -7.53 -13.74
N GLN A 148 -18.37 -8.68 -13.10
CA GLN A 148 -18.98 -9.94 -13.57
C GLN A 148 -20.50 -9.85 -13.62
N SER A 149 -21.09 -9.23 -12.60
CA SER A 149 -22.55 -9.05 -12.55
C SER A 149 -23.06 -8.18 -13.68
N ARG A 150 -22.32 -7.15 -14.08
CA ARG A 150 -22.68 -6.27 -15.20
C ARG A 150 -22.51 -6.93 -16.56
N ALA A 151 -21.63 -7.91 -16.66
CA ALA A 151 -21.34 -8.61 -17.90
C ALA A 151 -22.39 -9.67 -18.26
N ARG A 152 -23.32 -9.95 -17.37
CA ARG A 152 -24.39 -10.94 -17.59
C ARG A 152 -25.59 -10.33 -18.28
#